data_63bdacffe9ddca0b4c927efda5930a5e
#
_entry.id   63bdacffe9ddca0b4c927efda5930a5e
#
_cell.length_a   1.000
_cell.length_b   1.000
_cell.length_c   1.000
_cell.angle_alpha   90.00
_cell.angle_beta   90.00
_cell.angle_gamma   90.00
#
_symmetry.space_group_name_H-M   'P 1'
#
loop_
_entity.id
_entity.type
_entity.pdbx_description
1 polymer ?
#
loop_
_entity_poly.entity_id
_entity_poly.type
_entity_poly.pdbx_seq_one_letter_code
_entity_poly.pdbx_strand_id
1 'polypeptide(L)'
;MSGTVKRGMAGAWVFALTFFCAILSLQASPAQAGYAHFIMDANTGKVLAARNADVLNHPASLTKMMTLYLTFEALHAGRLRWDQKITMSKNGAAVIPSKLYVRQGQTFTVREAVYGMIVKSANDMAEGMGDHLGGSEARFAEMMTRKARQLGMTKTVFRNASGLPSKSQVTTARDMAKLGLALQRDFPREYGLFAMESFSFRGKRIRGHNNLMYRYQGMDGIKTGYTNASGFNLVSAINHNGRRVVGVVLGGKTARSRDAQMAALLDKAVPQASRSRNTEQLVASASVSRTFDVPPAAVPLPMFAERRSDPVAMQIATANNQMADMIQVSAIPKPAPAAAIGQPTGQRSRWEVQIAATDSEAAARSLLANARSNIGSYAGIAPYTEAVLSGSATLYRARFTGFEDQSSAVSACKELKAQSYACVVMTSEG
;
A
#
# COMPACT_ATOMS: atom_id res chain seq x y z
N MET A 1 39.45 48.84 52.76
CA MET A 1 39.81 48.74 51.34
C MET A 1 39.90 47.26 50.92
N SER A 2 38.91 46.71 50.35
CA SER A 2 39.05 45.49 49.62
C SER A 2 37.72 45.25 48.87
N GLY A 3 37.75 45.50 47.56
CA GLY A 3 36.65 45.24 46.69
C GLY A 3 36.84 43.86 46.01
N THR A 4 36.02 42.89 46.35
CA THR A 4 36.03 41.58 45.72
C THR A 4 34.94 41.53 44.68
N VAL A 5 35.36 41.32 43.42
CA VAL A 5 34.58 41.25 42.23
C VAL A 5 33.77 39.94 42.20
N LYS A 6 32.43 40.04 42.22
CA LYS A 6 31.52 38.94 41.85
C LYS A 6 31.29 38.95 40.36
N ARG A 7 32.09 38.18 39.62
CA ARG A 7 31.84 37.86 38.20
C ARG A 7 32.08 36.37 38.00
N GLY A 8 31.04 35.57 37.76
CA GLY A 8 31.23 34.17 37.37
C GLY A 8 30.02 33.24 37.35
N MET A 9 28.80 33.69 37.70
CA MET A 9 27.66 32.75 37.76
C MET A 9 26.61 32.92 36.65
N ALA A 10 26.65 33.98 35.85
CA ALA A 10 25.65 34.17 34.78
C ALA A 10 25.92 33.34 33.51
N GLY A 11 27.19 32.98 33.24
CA GLY A 11 27.55 32.23 32.05
C GLY A 11 27.18 30.73 32.09
N ALA A 12 27.17 30.13 33.28
CA ALA A 12 26.88 28.70 33.45
C ALA A 12 25.39 28.34 33.21
N TRP A 13 24.48 29.27 33.54
CA TRP A 13 23.05 29.05 33.34
C TRP A 13 22.60 29.16 31.88
N VAL A 14 23.22 29.99 31.07
CA VAL A 14 22.92 30.15 29.66
C VAL A 14 23.36 28.90 28.88
N PHE A 15 24.52 28.31 29.20
CA PHE A 15 24.99 27.07 28.59
C PHE A 15 24.14 25.85 28.98
N ALA A 16 23.65 25.78 30.23
CA ALA A 16 22.77 24.71 30.68
C ALA A 16 21.38 24.77 29.99
N LEU A 17 20.82 25.97 29.75
CA LEU A 17 19.53 26.15 29.10
C LEU A 17 19.60 25.83 27.60
N THR A 18 20.67 26.21 26.90
CA THR A 18 20.86 25.90 25.49
C THR A 18 21.11 24.39 25.23
N PHE A 19 21.83 23.73 26.15
CA PHE A 19 22.06 22.30 26.07
C PHE A 19 20.78 21.49 26.39
N PHE A 20 19.94 21.94 27.31
CA PHE A 20 18.65 21.34 27.63
C PHE A 20 17.62 21.50 26.50
N CYS A 21 17.58 22.66 25.81
CA CYS A 21 16.76 22.84 24.62
C CYS A 21 17.21 22.00 23.41
N ALA A 22 18.51 21.73 23.26
CA ALA A 22 19.02 20.86 22.17
C ALA A 22 18.69 19.38 22.39
N ILE A 23 18.52 18.91 23.63
CA ILE A 23 18.14 17.52 23.94
C ILE A 23 16.64 17.27 23.71
N LEU A 24 15.78 18.29 23.87
CA LEU A 24 14.34 18.18 23.66
C LEU A 24 13.94 18.05 22.15
N SER A 25 14.85 18.34 21.23
CA SER A 25 14.56 18.31 19.78
C SER A 25 14.82 16.96 19.10
N LEU A 26 15.25 15.91 19.83
CA LEU A 26 15.68 14.63 19.24
C LEU A 26 14.73 13.44 19.45
N GLN A 27 13.48 13.66 19.83
CA GLN A 27 12.49 12.58 19.98
C GLN A 27 11.38 12.66 18.93
N ALA A 28 11.72 12.85 17.66
CA ALA A 28 10.80 12.52 16.58
C ALA A 28 10.82 11.00 16.36
N SER A 29 10.13 10.26 17.22
CA SER A 29 9.81 8.87 16.94
C SER A 29 9.14 8.79 15.56
N PRO A 30 9.55 7.88 14.65
CA PRO A 30 8.84 7.69 13.41
C PRO A 30 7.39 7.42 13.76
N ALA A 31 6.47 8.22 13.22
CA ALA A 31 5.04 8.04 13.41
C ALA A 31 4.66 6.65 12.86
N GLN A 32 4.67 5.66 13.73
CA GLN A 32 4.11 4.34 13.42
C GLN A 32 2.62 4.56 13.17
N ALA A 33 2.14 4.15 12.01
CA ALA A 33 0.72 4.27 11.66
C ALA A 33 -0.13 3.72 12.81
N GLY A 34 -0.81 4.63 13.51
CA GLY A 34 -1.62 4.30 14.69
C GLY A 34 -2.90 3.57 14.28
N TYR A 35 -3.47 2.81 15.21
CA TYR A 35 -4.79 2.23 15.04
C TYR A 35 -5.84 3.34 14.85
N ALA A 36 -6.64 3.20 13.79
CA ALA A 36 -7.77 4.08 13.51
C ALA A 36 -9.00 3.28 13.04
N HIS A 37 -10.20 3.77 13.36
CA HIS A 37 -11.42 3.26 12.75
C HIS A 37 -12.43 4.38 12.48
N PHE A 38 -13.29 4.12 11.51
CA PHE A 38 -14.39 5.00 11.15
C PHE A 38 -15.56 4.16 10.61
N ILE A 39 -16.74 4.31 11.21
CA ILE A 39 -17.96 3.61 10.80
C ILE A 39 -19.04 4.64 10.50
N MET A 40 -19.69 4.51 9.36
CA MET A 40 -20.68 5.45 8.88
C MET A 40 -21.90 4.74 8.32
N ASP A 41 -23.08 5.26 8.64
CA ASP A 41 -24.33 4.94 7.97
C ASP A 41 -24.28 5.47 6.53
N ALA A 42 -24.28 4.57 5.56
CA ALA A 42 -24.20 4.93 4.14
C ALA A 42 -25.53 5.49 3.57
N ASN A 43 -26.65 5.33 4.28
CA ASN A 43 -27.94 5.86 3.89
C ASN A 43 -28.11 7.33 4.28
N THR A 44 -27.49 7.76 5.40
CA THR A 44 -27.67 9.11 5.96
C THR A 44 -26.40 9.93 6.04
N GLY A 45 -25.22 9.30 5.91
CA GLY A 45 -23.92 9.94 6.15
C GLY A 45 -23.57 10.11 7.64
N LYS A 46 -24.43 9.65 8.56
CA LYS A 46 -24.19 9.76 10.01
C LYS A 46 -22.98 8.92 10.44
N VAL A 47 -22.10 9.53 11.23
CA VAL A 47 -20.98 8.82 11.86
C VAL A 47 -21.49 8.00 13.04
N LEU A 48 -21.27 6.68 13.02
CA LEU A 48 -21.74 5.75 14.05
C LEU A 48 -20.62 5.41 15.04
N ALA A 49 -19.36 5.37 14.59
CA ALA A 49 -18.18 5.21 15.45
C ALA A 49 -16.94 5.83 14.78
N ALA A 50 -16.06 6.43 15.59
CA ALA A 50 -14.82 7.00 15.11
C ALA A 50 -13.75 6.98 16.21
N ARG A 51 -12.52 6.63 15.83
CA ARG A 51 -11.31 6.78 16.65
C ARG A 51 -10.14 7.07 15.74
N ASN A 52 -9.42 8.16 16.01
CA ASN A 52 -8.27 8.58 15.20
C ASN A 52 -8.62 8.69 13.70
N ALA A 53 -9.88 8.98 13.37
CA ALA A 53 -10.43 8.88 12.02
C ALA A 53 -9.73 9.78 11.01
N ASP A 54 -9.10 10.86 11.46
CA ASP A 54 -8.44 11.88 10.66
C ASP A 54 -6.91 11.89 10.82
N VAL A 55 -6.35 10.92 11.56
CA VAL A 55 -4.91 10.71 11.70
C VAL A 55 -4.38 10.05 10.42
N LEU A 56 -3.23 10.54 9.93
CA LEU A 56 -2.58 10.01 8.74
C LEU A 56 -2.11 8.57 8.94
N ASN A 57 -2.40 7.73 7.98
CA ASN A 57 -2.01 6.34 7.89
C ASN A 57 -1.58 6.01 6.45
N HIS A 58 -0.93 4.87 6.24
CA HIS A 58 -0.63 4.37 4.90
C HIS A 58 -1.77 3.48 4.40
N PRO A 59 -2.31 3.71 3.20
CA PRO A 59 -3.46 2.96 2.68
C PRO A 59 -3.13 1.50 2.37
N ALA A 60 -1.88 1.18 2.06
CA ALA A 60 -1.51 -0.12 1.49
C ALA A 60 -2.42 -0.45 0.28
N SER A 61 -2.83 -1.72 0.09
CA SER A 61 -3.68 -2.12 -1.04
C SER A 61 -5.11 -1.55 -1.04
N LEU A 62 -5.52 -0.77 -0.03
CA LEU A 62 -6.75 0.03 -0.14
C LEU A 62 -6.64 1.08 -1.27
N THR A 63 -5.43 1.47 -1.65
CA THR A 63 -5.12 2.32 -2.82
C THR A 63 -5.81 1.82 -4.08
N LYS A 64 -5.89 0.49 -4.28
CA LYS A 64 -6.54 -0.11 -5.45
C LYS A 64 -8.03 0.24 -5.56
N MET A 65 -8.67 0.69 -4.48
CA MET A 65 -10.04 1.21 -4.56
C MET A 65 -10.12 2.46 -5.43
N MET A 66 -9.11 3.35 -5.36
CA MET A 66 -9.04 4.53 -6.23
C MET A 66 -8.65 4.15 -7.68
N THR A 67 -7.76 3.18 -7.85
CA THR A 67 -7.41 2.65 -9.19
C THR A 67 -8.64 2.06 -9.87
N LEU A 68 -9.44 1.27 -9.14
CA LEU A 68 -10.71 0.73 -9.61
C LEU A 68 -11.73 1.84 -9.90
N TYR A 69 -11.82 2.86 -9.04
CA TYR A 69 -12.70 4.02 -9.26
C TYR A 69 -12.40 4.70 -10.60
N LEU A 70 -11.15 5.02 -10.88
CA LEU A 70 -10.73 5.65 -12.15
C LEU A 70 -10.89 4.69 -13.35
N THR A 71 -10.72 3.38 -13.14
CA THR A 71 -10.99 2.37 -14.17
C THR A 71 -12.49 2.33 -14.52
N PHE A 72 -13.38 2.35 -13.53
CA PHE A 72 -14.82 2.37 -13.74
C PHE A 72 -15.27 3.68 -14.38
N GLU A 73 -14.70 4.81 -13.98
CA GLU A 73 -14.93 6.10 -14.61
C GLU A 73 -14.53 6.08 -16.10
N ALA A 74 -13.42 5.46 -16.45
CA ALA A 74 -12.98 5.32 -17.84
C ALA A 74 -13.88 4.37 -18.65
N LEU A 75 -14.41 3.30 -18.04
CA LEU A 75 -15.40 2.40 -18.64
C LEU A 75 -16.72 3.14 -18.95
N HIS A 76 -17.26 3.89 -17.97
CA HIS A 76 -18.49 4.66 -18.14
C HIS A 76 -18.33 5.79 -19.16
N ALA A 77 -17.14 6.37 -19.27
CA ALA A 77 -16.83 7.39 -20.28
C ALA A 77 -16.53 6.80 -21.68
N GLY A 78 -16.62 5.48 -21.87
CA GLY A 78 -16.34 4.81 -23.14
C GLY A 78 -14.84 4.80 -23.54
N ARG A 79 -13.95 5.27 -22.67
CA ARG A 79 -12.49 5.27 -22.89
C ARG A 79 -11.87 3.89 -22.71
N LEU A 80 -12.55 2.98 -22.03
CA LEU A 80 -12.20 1.59 -21.86
C LEU A 80 -13.41 0.70 -22.22
N ARG A 81 -13.12 -0.56 -22.58
CA ARG A 81 -14.08 -1.65 -22.67
C ARG A 81 -13.62 -2.84 -21.85
N TRP A 82 -14.57 -3.61 -21.32
CA TRP A 82 -14.28 -4.77 -20.46
C TRP A 82 -13.38 -5.83 -21.09
N ASP A 83 -13.51 -6.04 -22.37
CA ASP A 83 -12.76 -7.00 -23.20
C ASP A 83 -11.50 -6.41 -23.83
N GLN A 84 -11.28 -5.10 -23.67
CA GLN A 84 -10.11 -4.42 -24.20
C GLN A 84 -8.83 -5.05 -23.64
N LYS A 85 -7.91 -5.43 -24.55
CA LYS A 85 -6.57 -5.90 -24.20
C LYS A 85 -5.64 -4.73 -23.93
N ILE A 86 -4.92 -4.82 -22.83
CA ILE A 86 -3.91 -3.86 -22.39
C ILE A 86 -2.58 -4.59 -22.35
N THR A 87 -1.55 -3.98 -22.89
CA THR A 87 -0.17 -4.51 -22.84
C THR A 87 0.44 -4.21 -21.48
N MET A 88 0.98 -5.24 -20.82
CA MET A 88 1.68 -5.09 -19.54
C MET A 88 2.93 -4.23 -19.72
N SER A 89 2.99 -3.14 -18.99
CA SER A 89 4.14 -2.23 -18.95
C SER A 89 5.35 -2.87 -18.25
N LYS A 90 6.53 -2.31 -18.47
CA LYS A 90 7.76 -2.70 -17.74
C LYS A 90 7.58 -2.50 -16.22
N ASN A 91 7.02 -1.37 -15.82
CA ASN A 91 6.73 -1.04 -14.42
C ASN A 91 5.76 -2.08 -13.81
N GLY A 92 4.59 -2.31 -14.43
CA GLY A 92 3.60 -3.27 -13.94
C GLY A 92 4.14 -4.69 -13.82
N ALA A 93 4.99 -5.15 -14.77
CA ALA A 93 5.60 -6.48 -14.70
C ALA A 93 6.65 -6.61 -13.57
N ALA A 94 7.36 -5.52 -13.25
CA ALA A 94 8.46 -5.51 -12.27
C ALA A 94 8.01 -5.47 -10.81
N VAL A 95 6.76 -5.06 -10.52
CA VAL A 95 6.29 -4.91 -9.13
C VAL A 95 6.38 -6.18 -8.31
N ILE A 96 6.52 -5.99 -6.99
CA ILE A 96 6.54 -7.11 -6.03
C ILE A 96 5.13 -7.71 -5.84
N PRO A 97 5.01 -8.99 -5.43
CA PRO A 97 3.72 -9.63 -5.09
C PRO A 97 2.96 -8.88 -3.97
N SER A 98 1.61 -9.01 -3.93
CA SER A 98 0.72 -9.96 -4.68
C SER A 98 0.53 -9.58 -6.14
N LYS A 99 0.56 -10.54 -7.08
CA LYS A 99 0.38 -10.30 -8.52
C LYS A 99 -0.14 -11.53 -9.29
N LEU A 100 -0.58 -11.33 -10.52
CA LEU A 100 -1.00 -12.40 -11.46
C LEU A 100 0.15 -12.89 -12.34
N TYR A 101 1.32 -12.26 -12.26
CA TYR A 101 2.55 -12.61 -12.98
C TYR A 101 2.43 -12.49 -14.51
N VAL A 102 1.74 -11.45 -14.98
CA VAL A 102 1.74 -11.10 -16.41
C VAL A 102 3.07 -10.45 -16.75
N ARG A 103 3.79 -11.00 -17.74
CA ARG A 103 5.12 -10.52 -18.14
C ARG A 103 5.00 -9.25 -18.97
N GLN A 104 6.04 -8.44 -18.99
CA GLN A 104 6.15 -7.28 -19.88
C GLN A 104 5.86 -7.68 -21.32
N GLY A 105 5.06 -6.87 -22.03
CA GLY A 105 4.65 -7.13 -23.41
C GLY A 105 3.50 -8.12 -23.59
N GLN A 106 3.19 -8.96 -22.60
CA GLN A 106 1.98 -9.79 -22.64
C GLN A 106 0.74 -8.92 -22.39
N THR A 107 -0.40 -9.38 -22.86
CA THR A 107 -1.67 -8.69 -22.68
C THR A 107 -2.52 -9.29 -21.57
N PHE A 108 -3.35 -8.44 -20.99
CA PHE A 108 -4.47 -8.78 -20.11
C PHE A 108 -5.67 -7.93 -20.47
N THR A 109 -6.87 -8.37 -20.14
CA THR A 109 -8.09 -7.58 -20.37
C THR A 109 -8.38 -6.66 -19.20
N VAL A 110 -9.14 -5.58 -19.43
CA VAL A 110 -9.64 -4.71 -18.36
C VAL A 110 -10.40 -5.52 -17.30
N ARG A 111 -11.20 -6.51 -17.73
CA ARG A 111 -11.92 -7.43 -16.84
C ARG A 111 -11.00 -8.23 -15.95
N GLU A 112 -9.94 -8.81 -16.50
CA GLU A 112 -8.92 -9.55 -15.71
C GLU A 112 -8.21 -8.65 -14.73
N ALA A 113 -7.90 -7.41 -15.10
CA ALA A 113 -7.29 -6.44 -14.21
C ALA A 113 -8.22 -6.09 -13.04
N VAL A 114 -9.48 -5.78 -13.30
CA VAL A 114 -10.48 -5.47 -12.27
C VAL A 114 -10.63 -6.64 -11.30
N TYR A 115 -10.85 -7.86 -11.80
CA TYR A 115 -10.99 -9.05 -10.96
C TYR A 115 -9.71 -9.37 -10.19
N GLY A 116 -8.55 -9.21 -10.83
CA GLY A 116 -7.25 -9.37 -10.19
C GLY A 116 -7.01 -8.38 -9.05
N MET A 117 -7.38 -7.11 -9.21
CA MET A 117 -7.29 -6.09 -8.16
C MET A 117 -8.24 -6.36 -7.00
N ILE A 118 -9.48 -6.75 -7.28
CA ILE A 118 -10.50 -7.01 -6.25
C ILE A 118 -10.15 -8.27 -5.46
N VAL A 119 -9.98 -9.40 -6.13
CA VAL A 119 -9.88 -10.72 -5.49
C VAL A 119 -8.45 -10.99 -5.02
N LYS A 120 -7.46 -10.93 -5.94
CA LYS A 120 -6.06 -11.25 -5.65
C LYS A 120 -5.29 -10.07 -5.04
N SER A 121 -5.86 -8.86 -5.10
CA SER A 121 -5.10 -7.64 -4.77
C SER A 121 -3.85 -7.45 -5.62
N ALA A 122 -3.94 -7.82 -6.91
CA ALA A 122 -2.81 -7.91 -7.82
C ALA A 122 -2.18 -6.54 -8.10
N ASN A 123 -0.89 -6.40 -7.75
CA ASN A 123 -0.13 -5.15 -7.92
C ASN A 123 0.18 -4.90 -9.40
N ASP A 124 0.56 -5.95 -10.15
CA ASP A 124 0.82 -5.87 -11.58
C ASP A 124 -0.39 -5.39 -12.39
N MET A 125 -1.59 -5.85 -12.01
CA MET A 125 -2.84 -5.38 -12.64
C MET A 125 -3.11 -3.91 -12.32
N ALA A 126 -2.84 -3.48 -11.09
CA ALA A 126 -3.04 -2.10 -10.69
C ALA A 126 -2.07 -1.15 -11.40
N GLU A 127 -0.77 -1.47 -11.41
CA GLU A 127 0.23 -0.63 -12.08
C GLU A 127 0.08 -0.65 -13.60
N GLY A 128 -0.19 -1.83 -14.21
CA GLY A 128 -0.47 -1.92 -15.64
C GLY A 128 -1.69 -1.09 -16.08
N MET A 129 -2.77 -1.06 -15.27
CA MET A 129 -3.91 -0.19 -15.50
C MET A 129 -3.56 1.28 -15.27
N GLY A 130 -2.79 1.59 -14.23
CA GLY A 130 -2.34 2.94 -13.94
C GLY A 130 -1.46 3.52 -15.06
N ASP A 131 -0.51 2.76 -15.54
CA ASP A 131 0.36 3.14 -16.66
C ASP A 131 -0.45 3.34 -17.96
N HIS A 132 -1.44 2.47 -18.21
CA HIS A 132 -2.33 2.62 -19.36
C HIS A 132 -3.20 3.88 -19.30
N LEU A 133 -3.81 4.17 -18.14
CA LEU A 133 -4.72 5.31 -17.98
C LEU A 133 -3.99 6.65 -17.84
N GLY A 134 -2.82 6.65 -17.18
CA GLY A 134 -2.05 7.85 -16.89
C GLY A 134 -0.88 8.10 -17.85
N GLY A 135 -0.49 7.11 -18.64
CA GLY A 135 0.74 7.11 -19.44
C GLY A 135 2.02 6.94 -18.63
N SER A 136 1.96 7.10 -17.29
CA SER A 136 3.02 6.77 -16.34
C SER A 136 2.46 6.68 -14.93
N GLU A 137 3.17 5.96 -14.02
CA GLU A 137 2.84 5.86 -12.60
C GLU A 137 2.66 7.24 -11.96
N ALA A 138 3.59 8.17 -12.19
CA ALA A 138 3.53 9.51 -11.58
C ALA A 138 2.28 10.29 -12.00
N ARG A 139 1.97 10.33 -13.30
CA ARG A 139 0.76 10.99 -13.82
C ARG A 139 -0.51 10.34 -13.30
N PHE A 140 -0.53 9.01 -13.24
CA PHE A 140 -1.69 8.31 -12.69
C PHE A 140 -1.88 8.60 -11.20
N ALA A 141 -0.80 8.64 -10.41
CA ALA A 141 -0.84 9.01 -9.00
C ALA A 141 -1.37 10.45 -8.78
N GLU A 142 -1.02 11.38 -9.68
CA GLU A 142 -1.61 12.73 -9.69
C GLU A 142 -3.11 12.69 -10.00
N MET A 143 -3.54 11.90 -11.00
CA MET A 143 -4.97 11.72 -11.32
C MET A 143 -5.73 11.15 -10.12
N MET A 144 -5.19 10.13 -9.44
CA MET A 144 -5.76 9.55 -8.23
C MET A 144 -5.89 10.60 -7.12
N THR A 145 -4.87 11.42 -6.90
CA THR A 145 -4.86 12.45 -5.86
C THR A 145 -5.83 13.58 -6.17
N ARG A 146 -5.92 14.03 -7.45
CA ARG A 146 -6.95 15.00 -7.88
C ARG A 146 -8.37 14.45 -7.67
N LYS A 147 -8.62 13.19 -8.06
CA LYS A 147 -9.89 12.52 -7.82
C LYS A 147 -10.22 12.43 -6.33
N ALA A 148 -9.23 12.11 -5.49
CA ALA A 148 -9.40 12.10 -4.05
C ALA A 148 -9.90 13.47 -3.53
N ARG A 149 -9.33 14.59 -4.00
CA ARG A 149 -9.80 15.95 -3.65
C ARG A 149 -11.25 16.18 -4.07
N GLN A 150 -11.62 15.77 -5.30
CA GLN A 150 -13.00 15.88 -5.81
C GLN A 150 -14.01 15.07 -4.98
N LEU A 151 -13.58 13.95 -4.41
CA LEU A 151 -14.38 13.12 -3.51
C LEU A 151 -14.36 13.60 -2.05
N GLY A 152 -13.71 14.73 -1.76
CA GLY A 152 -13.58 15.27 -0.41
C GLY A 152 -12.60 14.53 0.49
N MET A 153 -11.70 13.73 -0.10
CA MET A 153 -10.60 13.05 0.61
C MET A 153 -9.41 14.00 0.77
N THR A 154 -9.56 14.99 1.65
CA THR A 154 -8.66 16.15 1.74
C THR A 154 -7.27 15.82 2.28
N LYS A 155 -7.13 14.70 3.01
CA LYS A 155 -5.87 14.27 3.62
C LYS A 155 -5.20 13.07 2.91
N THR A 156 -5.72 12.66 1.75
CA THR A 156 -5.21 11.50 1.01
C THR A 156 -4.30 11.92 -0.13
N VAL A 157 -3.13 11.31 -0.22
CA VAL A 157 -2.17 11.47 -1.32
C VAL A 157 -1.79 10.08 -1.82
N PHE A 158 -1.95 9.85 -3.12
CA PHE A 158 -1.51 8.64 -3.80
C PHE A 158 -0.18 8.87 -4.51
N ARG A 159 0.66 7.82 -4.62
CA ARG A 159 1.97 7.84 -5.27
C ARG A 159 2.16 6.72 -6.28
N ASN A 160 1.35 5.67 -6.21
CA ASN A 160 1.30 4.56 -7.16
C ASN A 160 -0.11 3.98 -7.22
N ALA A 161 -0.37 3.11 -8.18
CA ALA A 161 -1.69 2.52 -8.40
C ALA A 161 -2.01 1.36 -7.46
N SER A 162 -0.99 0.73 -6.88
CA SER A 162 -1.12 -0.54 -6.14
C SER A 162 -1.20 -0.40 -4.63
N GLY A 163 -0.65 0.66 -4.06
CA GLY A 163 -0.48 0.84 -2.62
C GLY A 163 0.81 0.23 -2.08
N LEU A 164 1.78 -0.02 -2.94
CA LEU A 164 3.13 -0.37 -2.53
C LEU A 164 3.76 0.76 -1.69
N PRO A 165 4.72 0.45 -0.80
CA PRO A 165 5.24 1.41 0.16
C PRO A 165 5.79 2.67 -0.49
N SER A 166 5.33 3.83 -0.01
CA SER A 166 5.89 5.15 -0.27
C SER A 166 5.62 6.02 0.95
N LYS A 167 6.64 6.71 1.46
CA LYS A 167 6.53 7.55 2.67
C LYS A 167 5.47 8.65 2.53
N SER A 168 5.32 9.20 1.34
CA SER A 168 4.36 10.28 1.04
C SER A 168 3.00 9.78 0.56
N GLN A 169 2.76 8.46 0.49
CA GLN A 169 1.46 7.87 0.20
C GLN A 169 0.68 7.71 1.50
N VAL A 170 -0.29 8.58 1.73
CA VAL A 170 -1.02 8.67 2.99
C VAL A 170 -2.52 8.78 2.77
N THR A 171 -3.28 8.40 3.79
CA THR A 171 -4.73 8.50 3.84
C THR A 171 -5.23 8.60 5.28
N THR A 172 -6.54 8.69 5.47
CA THR A 172 -7.21 8.59 6.77
C THR A 172 -8.36 7.60 6.73
N ALA A 173 -8.82 7.13 7.88
CA ALA A 173 -9.97 6.20 7.91
C ALA A 173 -11.24 6.87 7.36
N ARG A 174 -11.46 8.15 7.66
CA ARG A 174 -12.58 8.92 7.12
C ARG A 174 -12.50 9.05 5.59
N ASP A 175 -11.35 9.36 5.04
CA ASP A 175 -11.18 9.51 3.59
C ASP A 175 -11.42 8.19 2.87
N MET A 176 -10.94 7.05 3.41
CA MET A 176 -11.21 5.74 2.82
C MET A 176 -12.69 5.35 2.88
N ALA A 177 -13.43 5.77 3.92
CA ALA A 177 -14.87 5.58 3.97
C ALA A 177 -15.59 6.40 2.87
N LYS A 178 -15.17 7.65 2.63
CA LYS A 178 -15.70 8.46 1.51
C LYS A 178 -15.49 7.78 0.17
N LEU A 179 -14.32 7.18 -0.06
CA LEU A 179 -14.04 6.43 -1.29
C LEU A 179 -14.93 5.17 -1.40
N GLY A 180 -15.15 4.45 -0.30
CA GLY A 180 -16.07 3.32 -0.27
C GLY A 180 -17.51 3.70 -0.62
N LEU A 181 -17.98 4.84 -0.09
CA LEU A 181 -19.30 5.40 -0.43
C LEU A 181 -19.38 5.86 -1.90
N ALA A 182 -18.33 6.52 -2.39
CA ALA A 182 -18.28 6.99 -3.77
C ALA A 182 -18.36 5.81 -4.76
N LEU A 183 -17.64 4.71 -4.51
CA LEU A 183 -17.75 3.49 -5.33
C LEU A 183 -19.17 2.92 -5.37
N GLN A 184 -19.88 2.91 -4.23
CA GLN A 184 -21.27 2.44 -4.16
C GLN A 184 -22.24 3.37 -4.89
N ARG A 185 -22.04 4.69 -4.78
CA ARG A 185 -22.92 5.69 -5.34
C ARG A 185 -22.77 5.82 -6.85
N ASP A 186 -21.52 5.91 -7.30
CA ASP A 186 -21.19 6.30 -8.67
C ASP A 186 -21.14 5.08 -9.62
N PHE A 187 -20.82 3.89 -9.08
CA PHE A 187 -20.66 2.65 -9.85
C PHE A 187 -21.41 1.47 -9.23
N PRO A 188 -22.74 1.56 -9.04
CA PRO A 188 -23.50 0.52 -8.31
C PRO A 188 -23.47 -0.85 -8.98
N ARG A 189 -23.31 -0.93 -10.32
CA ARG A 189 -23.19 -2.20 -11.06
C ARG A 189 -21.82 -2.85 -10.82
N GLU A 190 -20.75 -2.10 -10.98
CA GLU A 190 -19.38 -2.54 -10.80
C GLU A 190 -19.06 -2.80 -9.31
N TYR A 191 -19.75 -2.09 -8.41
CA TYR A 191 -19.64 -2.30 -6.98
C TYR A 191 -19.99 -3.75 -6.57
N GLY A 192 -20.96 -4.38 -7.23
CA GLY A 192 -21.29 -5.78 -7.00
C GLY A 192 -20.12 -6.75 -7.18
N LEU A 193 -19.09 -6.37 -7.93
CA LEU A 193 -17.89 -7.18 -8.12
C LEU A 193 -17.04 -7.31 -6.85
N PHE A 194 -17.13 -6.37 -5.90
CA PHE A 194 -16.39 -6.44 -4.64
C PHE A 194 -16.82 -7.59 -3.74
N ALA A 195 -18.00 -8.16 -3.98
CA ALA A 195 -18.49 -9.37 -3.31
C ALA A 195 -17.91 -10.67 -3.88
N MET A 196 -17.08 -10.62 -4.93
CA MET A 196 -16.49 -11.80 -5.56
C MET A 196 -15.56 -12.54 -4.60
N GLU A 197 -15.82 -13.82 -4.36
CA GLU A 197 -14.95 -14.68 -3.55
C GLU A 197 -13.76 -15.23 -4.33
N SER A 198 -13.92 -15.49 -5.61
CA SER A 198 -12.90 -16.07 -6.47
C SER A 198 -13.13 -15.73 -7.94
N PHE A 199 -12.09 -15.83 -8.74
CA PHE A 199 -12.20 -15.77 -10.21
C PHE A 199 -11.19 -16.73 -10.84
N SER A 200 -11.38 -17.03 -12.14
CA SER A 200 -10.45 -17.85 -12.91
C SER A 200 -9.55 -16.95 -13.77
N PHE A 201 -8.25 -17.18 -13.68
CA PHE A 201 -7.25 -16.50 -14.51
C PHE A 201 -6.31 -17.52 -15.13
N ARG A 202 -6.28 -17.58 -16.48
CA ARG A 202 -5.47 -18.51 -17.25
C ARG A 202 -5.59 -19.96 -16.75
N GLY A 203 -6.83 -20.43 -16.56
CA GLY A 203 -7.15 -21.79 -16.10
C GLY A 203 -6.98 -22.06 -14.60
N LYS A 204 -6.50 -21.08 -13.81
CA LYS A 204 -6.33 -21.22 -12.35
C LYS A 204 -7.41 -20.46 -11.59
N ARG A 205 -8.13 -21.15 -10.69
CA ARG A 205 -9.06 -20.50 -9.76
C ARG A 205 -8.29 -19.82 -8.64
N ILE A 206 -8.55 -18.54 -8.42
CA ILE A 206 -7.90 -17.69 -7.42
C ILE A 206 -8.97 -17.24 -6.41
N ARG A 207 -8.75 -17.49 -5.12
CA ARG A 207 -9.61 -17.06 -4.03
C ARG A 207 -9.09 -15.73 -3.44
N GLY A 208 -10.04 -14.92 -2.94
CA GLY A 208 -9.74 -13.63 -2.32
C GLY A 208 -9.19 -13.71 -0.90
N HIS A 209 -8.75 -12.54 -0.40
CA HIS A 209 -8.13 -12.38 0.93
C HIS A 209 -9.06 -11.73 1.96
N ASN A 210 -10.30 -11.34 1.58
CA ASN A 210 -11.24 -10.71 2.48
C ASN A 210 -12.03 -11.76 3.28
N ASN A 211 -11.35 -12.39 4.25
CA ASN A 211 -11.93 -13.50 5.01
C ASN A 211 -13.17 -13.11 5.84
N LEU A 212 -13.29 -11.84 6.26
CA LEU A 212 -14.46 -11.38 6.99
C LEU A 212 -15.71 -11.38 6.10
N MET A 213 -15.58 -11.05 4.83
CA MET A 213 -16.68 -11.07 3.86
C MET A 213 -17.34 -12.44 3.73
N TYR A 214 -16.58 -13.52 3.89
CA TYR A 214 -17.10 -14.89 3.73
C TYR A 214 -17.90 -15.40 4.95
N ARG A 215 -17.88 -14.68 6.07
CA ARG A 215 -18.46 -15.15 7.34
C ARG A 215 -19.33 -14.11 8.05
N TYR A 216 -19.30 -12.84 7.62
CA TYR A 216 -20.13 -11.79 8.22
C TYR A 216 -21.35 -11.55 7.32
N GLN A 217 -22.53 -11.82 7.86
CA GLN A 217 -23.78 -11.74 7.11
C GLN A 217 -24.05 -10.34 6.57
N GLY A 218 -24.40 -10.26 5.28
CA GLY A 218 -24.70 -9.01 4.59
C GLY A 218 -23.48 -8.20 4.16
N MET A 219 -22.24 -8.68 4.38
CA MET A 219 -21.05 -8.00 3.91
C MET A 219 -20.88 -8.19 2.39
N ASP A 220 -20.77 -7.08 1.65
CA ASP A 220 -20.70 -7.04 0.20
C ASP A 220 -19.40 -6.36 -0.35
N GLY A 221 -18.39 -6.21 0.51
CA GLY A 221 -17.10 -5.64 0.12
C GLY A 221 -16.26 -5.18 1.31
N ILE A 222 -15.19 -4.41 1.08
CA ILE A 222 -14.67 -3.86 -0.17
C ILE A 222 -13.24 -4.33 -0.40
N LYS A 223 -12.28 -3.97 0.52
CA LYS A 223 -10.86 -4.21 0.28
C LYS A 223 -10.04 -4.36 1.55
N THR A 224 -9.09 -5.30 1.52
CA THR A 224 -8.04 -5.46 2.53
C THR A 224 -6.74 -4.82 2.06
N GLY A 225 -5.87 -4.44 3.01
CA GLY A 225 -4.52 -3.96 2.73
C GLY A 225 -3.55 -4.32 3.84
N TYR A 226 -2.28 -4.48 3.49
CA TYR A 226 -1.19 -4.67 4.44
C TYR A 226 0.13 -4.18 3.88
N THR A 227 0.87 -3.46 4.69
CA THR A 227 2.31 -3.22 4.59
C THR A 227 2.88 -3.19 6.00
N ASN A 228 4.19 -3.37 6.15
CA ASN A 228 4.81 -3.26 7.47
C ASN A 228 4.54 -1.90 8.13
N ALA A 229 4.54 -0.82 7.34
CA ALA A 229 4.28 0.53 7.84
C ALA A 229 2.80 0.78 8.21
N SER A 230 1.85 0.17 7.47
CA SER A 230 0.42 0.40 7.71
C SER A 230 -0.19 -0.52 8.77
N GLY A 231 0.41 -1.70 9.02
CA GLY A 231 -0.33 -2.80 9.65
C GLY A 231 -1.47 -3.32 8.75
N PHE A 232 -2.40 -4.07 9.32
CA PHE A 232 -3.51 -4.68 8.59
C PHE A 232 -4.70 -3.72 8.49
N ASN A 233 -5.08 -3.37 7.27
CA ASN A 233 -6.17 -2.46 6.93
C ASN A 233 -7.37 -3.19 6.34
N LEU A 234 -8.56 -2.62 6.51
CA LEU A 234 -9.80 -3.12 5.92
C LEU A 234 -10.79 -1.98 5.69
N VAL A 235 -11.36 -1.91 4.51
CA VAL A 235 -12.62 -1.21 4.26
C VAL A 235 -13.68 -2.28 4.03
N SER A 236 -14.75 -2.25 4.83
CA SER A 236 -15.90 -3.14 4.71
C SER A 236 -17.16 -2.35 4.39
N ALA A 237 -18.09 -3.01 3.73
CA ALA A 237 -19.45 -2.53 3.60
C ALA A 237 -20.46 -3.65 3.82
N ILE A 238 -21.60 -3.27 4.37
CA ILE A 238 -22.68 -4.19 4.72
C ILE A 238 -24.00 -3.63 4.18
N ASN A 239 -24.83 -4.55 3.68
CA ASN A 239 -26.23 -4.31 3.43
C ASN A 239 -27.05 -5.37 4.20
N HIS A 240 -27.69 -4.96 5.28
CA HIS A 240 -28.50 -5.85 6.11
C HIS A 240 -29.89 -5.25 6.35
N ASN A 241 -30.91 -5.86 5.75
CA ASN A 241 -32.31 -5.41 5.87
C ASN A 241 -32.50 -3.89 5.59
N GLY A 242 -31.90 -3.41 4.50
CA GLY A 242 -31.97 -2.00 4.09
C GLY A 242 -30.99 -1.07 4.84
N ARG A 243 -30.39 -1.52 5.93
CA ARG A 243 -29.33 -0.77 6.62
C ARG A 243 -28.01 -0.94 5.87
N ARG A 244 -27.44 0.18 5.45
CA ARG A 244 -26.16 0.19 4.73
C ARG A 244 -25.09 0.90 5.55
N VAL A 245 -23.99 0.19 5.84
CA VAL A 245 -22.92 0.71 6.67
C VAL A 245 -21.58 0.53 5.93
N VAL A 246 -20.74 1.56 5.96
CA VAL A 246 -19.34 1.48 5.54
C VAL A 246 -18.46 1.59 6.78
N GLY A 247 -17.53 0.67 6.93
CA GLY A 247 -16.56 0.63 8.01
C GLY A 247 -15.13 0.59 7.52
N VAL A 248 -14.24 1.30 8.22
CA VAL A 248 -12.79 1.32 7.97
C VAL A 248 -12.06 1.00 9.25
N VAL A 249 -11.10 0.08 9.19
CA VAL A 249 -10.09 -0.18 10.23
C VAL A 249 -8.71 -0.06 9.59
N LEU A 250 -7.85 0.76 10.16
CA LEU A 250 -6.44 0.92 9.78
C LEU A 250 -5.54 0.55 10.97
N GLY A 251 -4.35 0.02 10.68
CA GLY A 251 -3.33 -0.23 11.70
C GLY A 251 -3.58 -1.46 12.59
N GLY A 252 -4.34 -2.45 12.14
CA GLY A 252 -4.53 -3.69 12.88
C GLY A 252 -3.23 -4.49 13.03
N LYS A 253 -3.04 -5.15 14.18
CA LYS A 253 -1.83 -5.94 14.47
C LYS A 253 -1.74 -7.23 13.62
N THR A 254 -2.86 -7.89 13.39
CA THR A 254 -2.97 -9.10 12.56
C THR A 254 -4.25 -9.05 11.72
N ALA A 255 -4.33 -9.85 10.66
CA ALA A 255 -5.55 -9.98 9.87
C ALA A 255 -6.74 -10.44 10.74
N ARG A 256 -6.52 -11.41 11.63
CA ARG A 256 -7.55 -11.92 12.54
C ARG A 256 -8.05 -10.86 13.53
N SER A 257 -7.14 -10.11 14.18
CA SER A 257 -7.53 -9.05 15.12
C SER A 257 -8.23 -7.89 14.42
N ARG A 258 -7.77 -7.50 13.22
CA ARG A 258 -8.44 -6.49 12.39
C ARG A 258 -9.88 -6.91 12.03
N ASP A 259 -10.07 -8.18 11.60
CA ASP A 259 -11.38 -8.72 11.26
C ASP A 259 -12.29 -8.76 12.48
N ALA A 260 -11.79 -9.22 13.64
CA ALA A 260 -12.57 -9.25 14.90
C ALA A 260 -12.97 -7.84 15.34
N GLN A 261 -12.07 -6.86 15.23
CA GLN A 261 -12.38 -5.47 15.53
C GLN A 261 -13.45 -4.90 14.60
N MET A 262 -13.36 -5.17 13.29
CA MET A 262 -14.37 -4.73 12.34
C MET A 262 -15.71 -5.35 12.65
N ALA A 263 -15.78 -6.67 12.90
CA ALA A 263 -17.02 -7.35 13.27
C ALA A 263 -17.67 -6.73 14.52
N ALA A 264 -16.89 -6.54 15.59
CA ALA A 264 -17.39 -5.94 16.83
C ALA A 264 -17.89 -4.49 16.68
N LEU A 265 -17.26 -3.72 15.79
CA LEU A 265 -17.72 -2.36 15.44
C LEU A 265 -19.03 -2.40 14.65
N LEU A 266 -19.16 -3.32 13.71
CA LEU A 266 -20.32 -3.48 12.86
C LEU A 266 -21.52 -4.03 13.65
N ASP A 267 -21.31 -4.98 14.57
CA ASP A 267 -22.35 -5.51 15.47
C ASP A 267 -23.03 -4.39 16.28
N LYS A 268 -22.25 -3.38 16.69
CA LYS A 268 -22.77 -2.21 17.41
C LYS A 268 -23.40 -1.17 16.48
N ALA A 269 -22.86 -1.00 15.27
CA ALA A 269 -23.24 0.09 14.38
C ALA A 269 -24.45 -0.26 13.49
N VAL A 270 -24.55 -1.50 12.98
CA VAL A 270 -25.62 -1.91 12.06
C VAL A 270 -27.02 -1.70 12.66
N PRO A 271 -27.31 -2.05 13.93
CA PRO A 271 -28.61 -1.78 14.54
C PRO A 271 -28.99 -0.29 14.59
N GLN A 272 -27.99 0.60 14.66
CA GLN A 272 -28.17 2.06 14.74
C GLN A 272 -28.30 2.75 13.36
N ALA A 273 -27.98 2.04 12.28
CA ALA A 273 -28.07 2.59 10.93
C ALA A 273 -29.52 2.69 10.45
N SER A 274 -29.81 3.69 9.64
CA SER A 274 -31.13 3.91 9.02
C SER A 274 -31.43 2.84 7.97
N ARG A 275 -32.70 2.47 7.84
CA ARG A 275 -33.20 1.63 6.73
C ARG A 275 -33.53 2.45 5.49
N SER A 276 -33.84 3.72 5.66
CA SER A 276 -34.20 4.64 4.57
C SER A 276 -33.04 5.54 4.18
N ARG A 277 -32.89 5.80 2.89
CA ARG A 277 -31.99 6.84 2.36
C ARG A 277 -32.56 8.20 2.66
N ASN A 278 -31.82 9.04 3.36
CA ASN A 278 -32.13 10.45 3.46
C ASN A 278 -31.37 11.21 2.37
N THR A 279 -32.05 11.49 1.25
CA THR A 279 -31.46 12.11 0.07
C THR A 279 -31.04 13.57 0.35
N GLU A 280 -31.70 14.27 1.26
CA GLU A 280 -31.39 15.66 1.61
C GLU A 280 -30.04 15.82 2.32
N GLN A 281 -29.73 14.95 3.28
CA GLN A 281 -28.43 14.98 3.98
C GLN A 281 -27.26 14.58 3.07
N LEU A 282 -27.48 13.67 2.10
CA LEU A 282 -26.48 13.29 1.12
C LEU A 282 -26.20 14.43 0.11
N VAL A 283 -27.22 15.20 -0.25
CA VAL A 283 -27.09 16.38 -1.13
C VAL A 283 -26.40 17.52 -0.38
N ALA A 284 -26.69 17.76 0.89
CA ALA A 284 -26.02 18.78 1.70
C ALA A 284 -24.52 18.50 1.90
N SER A 285 -24.13 17.24 2.08
CA SER A 285 -22.71 16.85 2.14
C SER A 285 -22.00 16.89 0.77
N ALA A 286 -22.74 16.79 -0.33
CA ALA A 286 -22.22 16.92 -1.69
C ALA A 286 -22.19 18.39 -2.19
N SER A 287 -23.06 19.27 -1.67
CA SER A 287 -23.15 20.68 -2.09
C SER A 287 -22.02 21.57 -1.56
N VAL A 288 -21.31 21.15 -0.51
CA VAL A 288 -20.08 21.82 -0.06
C VAL A 288 -18.92 21.69 -1.08
N SER A 289 -19.05 20.82 -2.08
CA SER A 289 -18.03 20.61 -3.12
C SER A 289 -18.36 21.27 -4.48
N ARG A 290 -19.44 22.05 -4.62
CA ARG A 290 -19.91 22.57 -5.91
C ARG A 290 -19.76 24.08 -6.11
N THR A 291 -18.86 24.76 -5.42
CA THR A 291 -18.47 26.12 -5.75
C THR A 291 -17.07 26.17 -6.34
N PHE A 292 -16.92 25.65 -7.53
CA PHE A 292 -15.92 26.13 -8.49
C PHE A 292 -16.63 26.26 -9.84
N ASP A 293 -17.07 27.45 -10.14
CA ASP A 293 -17.39 27.90 -11.50
C ASP A 293 -16.10 27.71 -12.33
N VAL A 294 -16.11 26.72 -13.19
CA VAL A 294 -15.19 26.63 -14.31
C VAL A 294 -16.00 27.09 -15.53
N PRO A 295 -15.70 28.26 -16.12
CA PRO A 295 -16.30 28.62 -17.40
C PRO A 295 -15.91 27.60 -18.45
N PRO A 296 -16.79 27.31 -19.44
CA PRO A 296 -16.48 26.39 -20.51
C PRO A 296 -15.43 27.02 -21.45
N ALA A 297 -14.17 26.83 -21.17
CA ALA A 297 -13.12 27.08 -22.13
C ALA A 297 -13.01 25.88 -23.06
N ALA A 298 -13.55 26.01 -24.26
CA ALA A 298 -13.23 25.15 -25.38
C ALA A 298 -11.70 25.24 -25.63
N VAL A 299 -10.96 24.23 -25.22
CA VAL A 299 -9.57 24.09 -25.64
C VAL A 299 -9.57 23.26 -26.92
N PRO A 300 -9.18 23.81 -28.07
CA PRO A 300 -8.99 23.01 -29.28
C PRO A 300 -7.89 21.97 -29.04
N LEU A 301 -8.14 20.74 -29.44
CA LEU A 301 -7.13 19.71 -29.52
C LEU A 301 -6.03 20.17 -30.49
N PRO A 302 -4.75 20.18 -30.13
CA PRO A 302 -3.71 20.46 -31.11
C PRO A 302 -3.62 19.28 -32.08
N MET A 303 -3.94 19.53 -33.34
CA MET A 303 -3.55 18.69 -34.47
C MET A 303 -2.03 18.60 -34.49
N PHE A 304 -1.51 17.41 -34.74
CA PHE A 304 -0.10 17.16 -34.93
C PHE A 304 0.47 18.09 -36.00
N ALA A 305 1.24 19.11 -35.61
CA ALA A 305 2.09 19.87 -36.50
C ALA A 305 3.50 19.30 -36.42
N GLU A 306 4.09 19.11 -37.60
CA GLU A 306 5.42 18.60 -37.81
C GLU A 306 6.46 19.35 -36.99
N ARG A 307 7.40 18.60 -36.43
CA ARG A 307 8.48 19.05 -35.58
C ARG A 307 9.45 19.95 -36.39
N ARG A 308 9.32 21.26 -36.24
CA ARG A 308 10.44 22.18 -36.57
C ARG A 308 11.44 22.14 -35.38
N SER A 309 12.71 21.92 -35.71
CA SER A 309 13.81 21.90 -34.77
C SER A 309 13.95 23.26 -34.07
N ASP A 310 13.78 23.26 -32.77
CA ASP A 310 13.87 24.42 -31.89
C ASP A 310 15.36 24.64 -31.55
N PRO A 311 15.98 25.82 -31.86
CA PRO A 311 17.40 26.07 -31.58
C PRO A 311 17.76 26.03 -30.08
N VAL A 312 16.81 26.21 -29.17
CA VAL A 312 17.05 26.15 -27.73
C VAL A 312 17.29 24.71 -27.24
N ALA A 313 16.61 23.71 -27.84
CA ALA A 313 16.84 22.30 -27.52
C ALA A 313 18.24 21.82 -27.87
N MET A 314 18.84 22.40 -28.93
CA MET A 314 20.20 22.08 -29.38
C MET A 314 21.28 22.65 -28.44
N GLN A 315 21.04 23.81 -27.84
CA GLN A 315 21.97 24.40 -26.86
C GLN A 315 21.96 23.61 -25.50
N ILE A 316 20.82 23.10 -25.07
CA ILE A 316 20.73 22.28 -23.85
C ILE A 316 21.42 20.92 -24.03
N ALA A 317 21.31 20.31 -25.22
CA ALA A 317 22.01 19.07 -25.54
C ALA A 317 23.54 19.23 -25.58
N THR A 318 24.04 20.37 -26.11
CA THR A 318 25.46 20.66 -26.17
C THR A 318 26.03 20.94 -24.77
N ALA A 319 25.30 21.65 -23.92
CA ALA A 319 25.69 21.90 -22.52
C ALA A 319 25.76 20.62 -21.68
N ASN A 320 24.82 19.69 -21.87
CA ASN A 320 24.84 18.41 -21.17
C ASN A 320 25.99 17.49 -21.58
N ASN A 321 26.42 17.52 -22.88
CA ASN A 321 27.58 16.76 -23.33
C ASN A 321 28.90 17.35 -22.83
N GLN A 322 29.02 18.67 -22.71
CA GLN A 322 30.23 19.31 -22.16
C GLN A 322 30.35 19.08 -20.64
N MET A 323 29.26 18.91 -19.91
CA MET A 323 29.29 18.54 -18.48
C MET A 323 29.63 17.05 -18.24
N ALA A 324 29.36 16.18 -19.20
CA ALA A 324 29.72 14.76 -19.10
C ALA A 324 31.23 14.53 -19.24
N ASP A 325 31.93 15.35 -20.02
CA ASP A 325 33.38 15.23 -20.25
C ASP A 325 34.22 15.85 -19.11
N MET A 326 33.65 16.64 -18.23
CA MET A 326 34.36 17.26 -17.09
C MET A 326 34.32 16.45 -15.79
N ILE A 327 33.59 15.34 -15.72
CA ILE A 327 33.58 14.45 -14.57
C ILE A 327 34.51 13.28 -14.85
N GLN A 328 35.82 13.50 -14.73
CA GLN A 328 36.74 12.41 -14.47
C GLN A 328 36.45 11.89 -13.05
N VAL A 329 35.62 10.86 -12.97
CA VAL A 329 35.40 10.12 -11.73
C VAL A 329 36.70 9.35 -11.46
N SER A 330 37.53 9.90 -10.57
CA SER A 330 38.57 9.12 -9.90
C SER A 330 37.85 7.84 -9.35
N ALA A 331 38.35 6.69 -9.75
CA ALA A 331 37.81 5.40 -9.35
C ALA A 331 37.62 5.38 -7.82
N ILE A 332 36.38 5.38 -7.39
CA ILE A 332 36.04 5.08 -6.00
C ILE A 332 36.56 3.66 -5.74
N PRO A 333 37.44 3.44 -4.76
CA PRO A 333 37.90 2.10 -4.43
C PRO A 333 36.66 1.26 -4.15
N LYS A 334 36.55 0.12 -4.82
CA LYS A 334 35.55 -0.92 -4.56
C LYS A 334 35.47 -1.11 -3.05
N PRO A 335 34.32 -0.91 -2.39
CA PRO A 335 34.23 -1.15 -0.95
C PRO A 335 34.64 -2.60 -0.73
N ALA A 336 35.60 -2.80 0.17
CA ALA A 336 35.94 -4.12 0.66
C ALA A 336 34.63 -4.81 1.09
N PRO A 337 34.48 -6.12 0.84
CA PRO A 337 33.28 -6.83 1.22
C PRO A 337 33.07 -6.61 2.73
N ALA A 338 31.96 -5.94 3.08
CA ALA A 338 31.56 -5.77 4.46
C ALA A 338 31.54 -7.15 5.11
N ALA A 339 32.31 -7.32 6.18
CA ALA A 339 32.43 -8.56 6.91
C ALA A 339 31.04 -9.14 7.16
N ALA A 340 30.82 -10.36 6.71
CA ALA A 340 29.56 -11.08 6.85
C ALA A 340 29.29 -11.34 8.33
N ILE A 341 28.52 -10.46 8.97
CA ILE A 341 28.02 -10.66 10.31
C ILE A 341 26.77 -11.53 10.19
N GLY A 342 26.92 -12.83 10.52
CA GLY A 342 25.80 -13.75 10.66
C GLY A 342 25.63 -14.78 9.55
N GLN A 343 26.70 -15.31 8.99
CA GLN A 343 26.62 -16.59 8.31
C GLN A 343 26.34 -17.68 9.37
N PRO A 344 25.42 -18.64 9.07
CA PRO A 344 25.22 -19.77 9.96
C PRO A 344 26.54 -20.50 10.12
N THR A 345 26.97 -20.73 11.36
CA THR A 345 28.13 -21.57 11.72
C THR A 345 27.79 -23.06 11.52
N GLY A 346 27.13 -23.40 10.42
CA GLY A 346 26.71 -24.72 10.01
C GLY A 346 26.54 -24.81 8.50
N GLN A 347 26.83 -26.00 7.96
CA GLN A 347 26.64 -26.31 6.54
C GLN A 347 25.17 -26.02 6.16
N ARG A 348 24.93 -25.15 5.15
CA ARG A 348 23.58 -24.89 4.64
C ARG A 348 22.97 -26.20 4.15
N SER A 349 21.76 -26.52 4.60
CA SER A 349 21.04 -27.68 4.07
C SER A 349 20.58 -27.42 2.64
N ARG A 350 20.37 -28.47 1.88
CA ARG A 350 19.88 -28.38 0.50
C ARG A 350 18.50 -27.69 0.42
N TRP A 351 17.70 -27.81 1.48
CA TRP A 351 16.34 -27.26 1.54
C TRP A 351 16.26 -26.13 2.55
N GLU A 352 15.67 -25.03 2.14
CA GLU A 352 15.50 -23.81 2.92
C GLU A 352 14.06 -23.31 2.87
N VAL A 353 13.68 -22.56 3.89
CA VAL A 353 12.35 -21.93 4.00
C VAL A 353 12.54 -20.43 4.16
N GLN A 354 12.10 -19.65 3.17
CA GLN A 354 12.07 -18.19 3.24
C GLN A 354 10.70 -17.71 3.70
N ILE A 355 10.68 -16.85 4.73
CA ILE A 355 9.43 -16.31 5.30
C ILE A 355 9.21 -14.82 4.97
N ALA A 356 10.26 -14.08 4.65
CA ALA A 356 10.16 -12.67 4.27
C ALA A 356 11.40 -12.20 3.51
N ALA A 357 11.29 -11.02 2.90
CA ALA A 357 12.39 -10.14 2.55
C ALA A 357 12.03 -8.73 3.05
N THR A 358 12.91 -8.11 3.85
CA THR A 358 12.67 -6.83 4.52
C THR A 358 13.74 -5.82 4.14
N ASP A 359 13.48 -4.55 4.37
CA ASP A 359 14.40 -3.44 4.13
C ASP A 359 15.46 -3.26 5.23
N SER A 360 15.32 -3.97 6.36
CA SER A 360 16.31 -3.97 7.43
C SER A 360 16.59 -5.38 7.99
N GLU A 361 17.82 -5.62 8.36
CA GLU A 361 18.24 -6.89 8.95
C GLU A 361 17.57 -7.13 10.31
N ALA A 362 17.40 -6.08 11.11
CA ALA A 362 16.74 -6.16 12.41
C ALA A 362 15.28 -6.64 12.27
N ALA A 363 14.54 -6.16 11.25
CA ALA A 363 13.18 -6.61 10.97
C ALA A 363 13.16 -8.09 10.53
N ALA A 364 14.11 -8.51 9.68
CA ALA A 364 14.23 -9.90 9.27
C ALA A 364 14.52 -10.83 10.45
N ARG A 365 15.44 -10.45 11.35
CA ARG A 365 15.79 -11.21 12.58
C ARG A 365 14.61 -11.30 13.54
N SER A 366 13.87 -10.21 13.77
CA SER A 366 12.66 -10.21 14.61
C SER A 366 11.58 -11.15 14.07
N LEU A 367 11.38 -11.17 12.76
CA LEU A 367 10.45 -12.09 12.11
C LEU A 367 10.86 -13.55 12.30
N LEU A 368 12.16 -13.86 12.15
CA LEU A 368 12.69 -15.19 12.36
C LEU A 368 12.57 -15.66 13.81
N ALA A 369 12.86 -14.79 14.78
CA ALA A 369 12.71 -15.11 16.21
C ALA A 369 11.24 -15.41 16.55
N ASN A 370 10.31 -14.60 16.09
CA ASN A 370 8.89 -14.83 16.30
C ASN A 370 8.36 -16.08 15.57
N ALA A 371 8.88 -16.35 14.36
CA ALA A 371 8.52 -17.55 13.61
C ALA A 371 9.08 -18.82 14.26
N ARG A 372 10.29 -18.76 14.81
CA ARG A 372 10.96 -19.91 15.46
C ARG A 372 10.17 -20.44 16.66
N SER A 373 9.57 -19.54 17.47
CA SER A 373 8.73 -19.96 18.60
C SER A 373 7.41 -20.64 18.19
N ASN A 374 7.08 -20.60 16.93
CA ASN A 374 5.82 -21.04 16.36
C ASN A 374 5.96 -22.23 15.39
N ILE A 375 7.16 -22.68 15.13
CA ILE A 375 7.45 -23.90 14.36
C ILE A 375 7.68 -25.03 15.37
N GLY A 376 7.09 -26.19 15.12
CA GLY A 376 7.31 -27.40 15.92
C GLY A 376 8.80 -27.77 16.03
N SER A 377 9.12 -28.74 16.86
CA SER A 377 10.50 -29.17 17.13
C SER A 377 11.10 -29.89 15.92
N TYR A 378 11.62 -29.12 14.97
CA TYR A 378 12.50 -29.68 13.93
C TYR A 378 13.94 -29.57 14.44
N ALA A 379 14.61 -30.70 14.62
CA ALA A 379 16.01 -30.75 15.02
C ALA A 379 16.89 -30.09 13.94
N GLY A 380 17.86 -29.29 14.35
CA GLY A 380 18.86 -28.72 13.43
C GLY A 380 18.45 -27.46 12.65
N ILE A 381 17.20 -26.99 12.74
CA ILE A 381 16.81 -25.78 12.04
C ILE A 381 17.42 -24.53 12.66
N ALA A 382 18.11 -23.74 11.84
CA ALA A 382 18.72 -22.46 12.20
C ALA A 382 18.13 -21.31 11.41
N PRO A 383 17.73 -20.19 12.06
CA PRO A 383 17.34 -18.97 11.38
C PRO A 383 18.59 -18.20 10.91
N TYR A 384 18.51 -17.60 9.71
CA TYR A 384 19.54 -16.68 9.22
C TYR A 384 18.96 -15.59 8.32
N THR A 385 19.72 -14.52 8.15
CA THR A 385 19.40 -13.42 7.23
C THR A 385 20.40 -13.39 6.09
N GLU A 386 19.94 -13.14 4.87
CA GLU A 386 20.77 -12.98 3.68
C GLU A 386 20.48 -11.61 3.04
N ALA A 387 21.54 -10.79 2.93
CA ALA A 387 21.46 -9.51 2.24
C ALA A 387 21.51 -9.73 0.73
N VAL A 388 20.54 -9.19 -0.01
CA VAL A 388 20.49 -9.24 -1.46
C VAL A 388 20.22 -7.85 -2.02
N LEU A 389 20.91 -7.50 -3.12
CA LEU A 389 20.66 -6.27 -3.84
C LEU A 389 19.42 -6.42 -4.71
N SER A 390 18.48 -5.51 -4.56
CA SER A 390 17.28 -5.41 -5.39
C SER A 390 17.18 -3.99 -5.97
N GLY A 391 17.73 -3.80 -7.15
CA GLY A 391 17.97 -2.47 -7.71
C GLY A 391 19.00 -1.70 -6.87
N SER A 392 18.65 -0.49 -6.43
CA SER A 392 19.49 0.35 -5.55
C SER A 392 19.28 0.09 -4.05
N ALA A 393 18.40 -0.83 -3.66
CA ALA A 393 18.09 -1.13 -2.26
C ALA A 393 18.65 -2.49 -1.85
N THR A 394 19.19 -2.57 -0.62
CA THR A 394 19.53 -3.85 0.01
C THR A 394 18.28 -4.40 0.72
N LEU A 395 17.90 -5.63 0.39
CA LEU A 395 16.85 -6.38 1.08
C LEU A 395 17.50 -7.51 1.89
N TYR A 396 16.92 -7.80 3.05
CA TYR A 396 17.34 -8.88 3.94
C TYR A 396 16.29 -9.99 3.90
N ARG A 397 16.67 -11.11 3.29
CA ARG A 397 15.85 -12.32 3.25
C ARG A 397 15.90 -13.01 4.60
N ALA A 398 14.73 -13.32 5.17
CA ALA A 398 14.58 -14.05 6.42
C ALA A 398 14.35 -15.53 6.10
N ARG A 399 15.31 -16.40 6.45
CA ARG A 399 15.32 -17.80 6.07
C ARG A 399 15.60 -18.72 7.25
N PHE A 400 15.08 -19.94 7.15
CA PHE A 400 15.47 -21.10 7.96
C PHE A 400 16.21 -22.10 7.09
N THR A 401 17.32 -22.64 7.58
CA THR A 401 18.09 -23.74 7.00
C THR A 401 18.16 -24.90 7.98
N GLY A 402 18.72 -26.04 7.59
CA GLY A 402 18.88 -27.21 8.46
C GLY A 402 17.76 -28.25 8.30
N PHE A 403 16.97 -28.19 7.23
CA PHE A 403 15.98 -29.23 6.90
C PHE A 403 16.68 -30.45 6.29
N GLU A 404 16.35 -31.64 6.79
CA GLU A 404 16.91 -32.88 6.30
C GLU A 404 16.48 -33.21 4.86
N ASP A 405 15.21 -32.91 4.53
CA ASP A 405 14.62 -33.17 3.23
C ASP A 405 13.56 -32.11 2.84
N GLN A 406 13.04 -32.24 1.63
CA GLN A 406 11.98 -31.36 1.11
C GLN A 406 10.70 -31.49 1.93
N SER A 407 10.37 -32.67 2.42
CA SER A 407 9.11 -32.93 3.11
C SER A 407 9.06 -32.24 4.46
N SER A 408 10.17 -32.20 5.19
CA SER A 408 10.32 -31.46 6.46
C SER A 408 10.23 -29.95 6.24
N ALA A 409 10.86 -29.41 5.19
CA ALA A 409 10.75 -28.00 4.82
C ALA A 409 9.30 -27.61 4.41
N VAL A 410 8.61 -28.48 3.67
CA VAL A 410 7.20 -28.27 3.28
C VAL A 410 6.29 -28.30 4.51
N SER A 411 6.51 -29.22 5.44
CA SER A 411 5.74 -29.34 6.68
C SER A 411 5.92 -28.13 7.57
N ALA A 412 7.14 -27.67 7.80
CA ALA A 412 7.44 -26.43 8.53
C ALA A 412 6.80 -25.20 7.85
N CYS A 413 6.85 -25.14 6.52
CA CYS A 413 6.22 -24.07 5.76
C CYS A 413 4.68 -24.10 5.86
N LYS A 414 4.07 -25.28 5.99
CA LYS A 414 2.62 -25.43 6.23
C LYS A 414 2.24 -24.92 7.60
N GLU A 415 3.02 -25.23 8.64
CA GLU A 415 2.81 -24.72 10.00
C GLU A 415 2.95 -23.21 10.06
N LEU A 416 3.98 -22.64 9.45
CA LEU A 416 4.18 -21.19 9.35
C LEU A 416 3.01 -20.50 8.62
N LYS A 417 2.50 -21.10 7.53
CA LYS A 417 1.34 -20.59 6.81
C LYS A 417 0.06 -20.64 7.65
N ALA A 418 -0.11 -21.67 8.48
CA ALA A 418 -1.25 -21.76 9.42
C ALA A 418 -1.23 -20.62 10.44
N GLN A 419 -0.05 -20.08 10.74
CA GLN A 419 0.16 -18.94 11.64
C GLN A 419 0.30 -17.59 10.90
N SER A 420 -0.10 -17.56 9.64
CA SER A 420 -0.14 -16.35 8.79
C SER A 420 1.23 -15.81 8.35
N TYR A 421 2.30 -16.58 8.44
CA TYR A 421 3.57 -16.22 7.81
C TYR A 421 3.50 -16.48 6.30
N ALA A 422 4.08 -15.57 5.50
CA ALA A 422 4.46 -15.92 4.13
C ALA A 422 5.53 -17.02 4.18
N CYS A 423 5.44 -18.02 3.31
CA CYS A 423 6.42 -19.10 3.35
C CYS A 423 6.62 -19.71 1.96
N VAL A 424 7.89 -19.84 1.57
CA VAL A 424 8.32 -20.44 0.32
C VAL A 424 9.44 -21.44 0.62
N VAL A 425 9.30 -22.69 0.17
CA VAL A 425 10.36 -23.69 0.20
C VAL A 425 11.22 -23.55 -1.04
N MET A 426 12.53 -23.58 -0.89
CA MET A 426 13.50 -23.40 -1.96
C MET A 426 14.76 -24.24 -1.73
N THR A 427 15.59 -24.37 -2.75
CA THR A 427 16.94 -24.93 -2.60
C THR A 427 17.92 -23.84 -2.21
N SER A 428 19.01 -24.19 -1.51
CA SER A 428 20.04 -23.24 -1.07
C SER A 428 20.78 -22.55 -2.24
N GLU A 429 20.63 -23.05 -3.46
CA GLU A 429 21.21 -22.49 -4.70
C GLU A 429 20.26 -21.54 -5.45
N GLY A 430 19.06 -21.24 -4.91
CA GLY A 430 17.98 -20.50 -5.58
C GLY A 430 17.73 -19.09 -5.07
#